data_79b2150bb2c5f4c677dd0bf377a060ca
#
_entry.id   79b2150bb2c5f4c677dd0bf377a060ca
#
_cell.length_a   1.000
_cell.length_b   1.000
_cell.length_c   1.000
_cell.angle_alpha   90.00
_cell.angle_beta   90.00
_cell.angle_gamma   90.00
#
_symmetry.space_group_name_H-M   'P 1'
#
loop_
_entity.id
_entity.type
_entity.pdbx_description
1 polymer ?
#
loop_
_entity_poly.entity_id
_entity_poly.type
_entity_poly.pdbx_seq_one_letter_code
_entity_poly.pdbx_strand_id
1 'polypeptide(L)'
;SLDGTIRLTNQLAIHLAKVYQRGFSVDMDALEGVRQEFQQERDQLVRDLEEQISELMGDRPINLNSPEQLSWVIYSKKPHDKKVWADLFDSYRMSDTDYRSTVRQNTKTLYKQKAKQCTTCNGTGQIRKVKKDGTLYARTNKCTTCDSSGYIFIDIHSSVAGLKFNAPTAKWASANGFATSKDKLEYLEGIARQRGMQDAVLFLQRVRRLSAVDTYLSSFVEGISTHVKQDGLLHVRLLQHRTATGRLSGADPNMQNMPRGGTFPVKRVFKSRWTGGQIMEADFAQLEFRVAAFLSQDKTAIDEVTTGFDVHSYTAQVISDAGQTMSRQEAKAHTFAPLYGASGFGRTPAEAAYYEQFTKKYSGIGKWHKELAREALATGKIKTPSGREFSFPDVTRRANGTVTFFTQIKNFPVQSFATADIVPISLIYIDKLLEANQMQSCIVNTVHDSIVIDVHPEEEEKVLRIISAANDKLLTIVNKKWGLDFNVPLLLEAKIGPNWLDTNDVA
;
A
#
# COMPACT_ATOMS: atom_id res chain seq x y z
N SER A 1 15.59 11.82 27.96
CA SER A 1 16.77 10.96 27.75
C SER A 1 16.36 9.72 26.93
N LEU A 2 17.29 9.15 26.18
CA LEU A 2 17.10 7.92 25.41
C LEU A 2 16.87 6.67 26.28
N ASP A 3 17.17 6.72 27.57
CA ASP A 3 17.07 5.58 28.47
C ASP A 3 15.68 4.96 28.51
N GLY A 4 14.64 5.78 28.56
CA GLY A 4 13.25 5.32 28.54
C GLY A 4 12.91 4.58 27.25
N THR A 5 13.41 5.05 26.11
CA THR A 5 13.22 4.44 24.80
C THR A 5 13.98 3.12 24.66
N ILE A 6 15.22 3.07 25.14
CA ILE A 6 16.03 1.84 25.15
C ILE A 6 15.35 0.78 26.01
N ARG A 7 14.89 1.11 27.22
CA ARG A 7 14.16 0.19 28.10
C ARG A 7 12.87 -0.32 27.44
N LEU A 8 12.10 0.58 26.83
CA LEU A 8 10.89 0.20 26.11
C LEU A 8 11.19 -0.77 24.96
N THR A 9 12.20 -0.48 24.16
CA THR A 9 12.63 -1.32 23.04
C THR A 9 13.04 -2.71 23.52
N ASN A 10 13.79 -2.80 24.61
CA ASN A 10 14.21 -4.08 25.19
C ASN A 10 13.05 -4.87 25.76
N GLN A 11 12.13 -4.22 26.47
CA GLN A 11 10.92 -4.87 26.94
C GLN A 11 10.02 -5.36 25.81
N LEU A 12 9.86 -4.54 24.76
CA LEU A 12 9.10 -4.90 23.59
C LEU A 12 9.68 -6.14 22.91
N ALA A 13 11.00 -6.23 22.79
CA ALA A 13 11.66 -7.39 22.18
C ALA A 13 11.25 -8.71 22.84
N ILE A 14 11.15 -8.72 24.17
CA ILE A 14 10.70 -9.91 24.94
C ILE A 14 9.26 -10.27 24.57
N HIS A 15 8.36 -9.30 24.54
CA HIS A 15 6.95 -9.53 24.19
C HIS A 15 6.77 -9.93 22.73
N LEU A 16 7.54 -9.37 21.81
CA LEU A 16 7.52 -9.78 20.39
C LEU A 16 8.04 -11.22 20.21
N ALA A 17 9.01 -11.65 21.00
CA ALA A 17 9.46 -13.05 21.01
C ALA A 17 8.34 -13.98 21.48
N LYS A 18 7.57 -13.59 22.50
CA LYS A 18 6.39 -14.34 22.96
C LYS A 18 5.31 -14.42 21.90
N VAL A 19 5.01 -13.33 21.22
CA VAL A 19 4.07 -13.30 20.08
C VAL A 19 4.50 -14.29 19.01
N TYR A 20 5.78 -14.29 18.64
CA TYR A 20 6.34 -15.25 17.69
C TYR A 20 6.14 -16.70 18.15
N GLN A 21 6.46 -17.02 19.39
CA GLN A 21 6.33 -18.38 19.94
C GLN A 21 4.88 -18.86 19.96
N ARG A 22 3.93 -17.98 20.28
CA ARG A 22 2.50 -18.32 20.36
C ARG A 22 1.93 -18.73 19.03
N GLY A 23 2.29 -18.02 17.95
CA GLY A 23 1.75 -18.21 16.63
C GLY A 23 0.31 -17.73 16.47
N PHE A 24 -0.11 -17.57 15.24
CA PHE A 24 -1.47 -17.20 14.83
C PHE A 24 -2.09 -18.34 14.02
N SER A 25 -3.24 -18.83 14.43
CA SER A 25 -3.89 -19.98 13.80
C SER A 25 -4.44 -19.61 12.42
N VAL A 26 -4.16 -20.45 11.43
CA VAL A 26 -4.56 -20.27 10.03
C VAL A 26 -5.54 -21.37 9.61
N ASP A 27 -6.66 -20.95 9.02
CA ASP A 27 -7.59 -21.85 8.34
C ASP A 27 -7.10 -22.11 6.92
N MET A 28 -6.49 -23.27 6.70
CA MET A 28 -5.90 -23.62 5.39
C MET A 28 -6.94 -23.83 4.31
N ASP A 29 -8.14 -24.30 4.64
CA ASP A 29 -9.24 -24.44 3.67
C ASP A 29 -9.74 -23.07 3.21
N ALA A 30 -9.88 -22.12 4.15
CA ALA A 30 -10.21 -20.75 3.83
C ALA A 30 -9.13 -20.08 2.97
N LEU A 31 -7.84 -20.37 3.23
CA LEU A 31 -6.73 -19.85 2.42
C LEU A 31 -6.79 -20.37 0.99
N GLU A 32 -7.09 -21.65 0.80
CA GLU A 32 -7.25 -22.22 -0.54
C GLU A 32 -8.44 -21.60 -1.29
N GLY A 33 -9.54 -21.35 -0.58
CA GLY A 33 -10.70 -20.65 -1.14
C GLY A 33 -10.35 -19.24 -1.64
N VAL A 34 -9.58 -18.49 -0.85
CA VAL A 34 -9.08 -17.16 -1.23
C VAL A 34 -8.14 -17.26 -2.44
N ARG A 35 -7.24 -18.23 -2.47
CA ARG A 35 -6.34 -18.48 -3.61
C ARG A 35 -7.14 -18.67 -4.89
N GLN A 36 -8.13 -19.55 -4.89
CA GLN A 36 -8.94 -19.85 -6.06
C GLN A 36 -9.72 -18.64 -6.55
N GLU A 37 -10.35 -17.90 -5.66
CA GLU A 37 -11.12 -16.70 -5.98
C GLU A 37 -10.23 -15.67 -6.70
N PHE A 38 -9.08 -15.36 -6.14
CA PHE A 38 -8.19 -14.34 -6.71
C PHE A 38 -7.41 -14.84 -7.94
N GLN A 39 -7.17 -16.14 -8.06
CA GLN A 39 -6.64 -16.70 -9.30
C GLN A 39 -7.65 -16.55 -10.45
N GLN A 40 -8.94 -16.75 -10.20
CA GLN A 40 -9.99 -16.54 -11.20
C GLN A 40 -10.11 -15.06 -11.59
N GLU A 41 -10.05 -14.15 -10.60
CA GLU A 41 -10.04 -12.71 -10.87
C GLU A 41 -8.84 -12.31 -11.72
N ARG A 42 -7.65 -12.83 -11.40
CA ARG A 42 -6.44 -12.60 -12.15
C ARG A 42 -6.57 -13.03 -13.61
N ASP A 43 -7.07 -14.22 -13.83
CA ASP A 43 -7.24 -14.78 -15.17
C ASP A 43 -8.22 -13.93 -15.99
N GLN A 44 -9.30 -13.44 -15.38
CA GLN A 44 -10.25 -12.55 -16.04
C GLN A 44 -9.65 -11.19 -16.36
N LEU A 45 -8.89 -10.59 -15.43
CA LEU A 45 -8.17 -9.32 -15.66
C LEU A 45 -7.17 -9.43 -16.80
N VAL A 46 -6.45 -10.54 -16.89
CA VAL A 46 -5.50 -10.79 -17.99
C VAL A 46 -6.24 -10.85 -19.32
N ARG A 47 -7.34 -11.59 -19.42
CA ARG A 47 -8.14 -11.66 -20.63
C ARG A 47 -8.67 -10.29 -21.06
N ASP A 48 -9.24 -9.55 -20.13
CA ASP A 48 -9.81 -8.23 -20.40
C ASP A 48 -8.72 -7.22 -20.84
N LEU A 49 -7.54 -7.29 -20.24
CA LEU A 49 -6.41 -6.44 -20.62
C LEU A 49 -5.82 -6.83 -21.96
N GLU A 50 -5.70 -8.12 -22.28
CA GLU A 50 -5.25 -8.58 -23.58
C GLU A 50 -6.18 -8.09 -24.71
N GLU A 51 -7.49 -8.12 -24.49
CA GLU A 51 -8.47 -7.58 -25.43
C GLU A 51 -8.28 -6.07 -25.61
N GLN A 52 -8.16 -5.29 -24.52
CA GLN A 52 -7.93 -3.85 -24.61
C GLN A 52 -6.59 -3.52 -25.28
N ILE A 53 -5.54 -4.26 -24.97
CA ILE A 53 -4.22 -4.05 -25.59
C ILE A 53 -4.27 -4.35 -27.09
N SER A 54 -5.01 -5.38 -27.50
CA SER A 54 -5.22 -5.66 -28.91
C SER A 54 -5.89 -4.49 -29.64
N GLU A 55 -6.86 -3.84 -29.01
CA GLU A 55 -7.48 -2.62 -29.55
C GLU A 55 -6.53 -1.43 -29.58
N LEU A 56 -5.68 -1.27 -28.58
CA LEU A 56 -4.78 -0.12 -28.44
C LEU A 56 -3.49 -0.26 -29.25
N MET A 57 -2.92 -1.46 -29.34
CA MET A 57 -1.58 -1.72 -29.84
C MET A 57 -1.52 -2.69 -31.02
N GLY A 58 -2.67 -3.22 -31.47
CA GLY A 58 -2.72 -4.39 -32.34
C GLY A 58 -2.52 -5.69 -31.54
N ASP A 59 -2.59 -6.83 -32.26
CA ASP A 59 -2.51 -8.16 -31.64
C ASP A 59 -1.05 -8.54 -31.31
N ARG A 60 -0.38 -7.71 -30.54
CA ARG A 60 0.99 -7.93 -30.08
C ARG A 60 1.00 -8.43 -28.66
N PRO A 61 1.89 -9.37 -28.34
CA PRO A 61 2.10 -9.74 -26.96
C PRO A 61 2.76 -8.59 -26.20
N ILE A 62 2.07 -8.04 -25.22
CA ILE A 62 2.60 -7.04 -24.29
C ILE A 62 2.76 -7.69 -22.94
N ASN A 63 3.97 -7.61 -22.39
CA ASN A 63 4.23 -8.06 -21.01
C ASN A 63 3.87 -6.93 -20.04
N LEU A 64 2.74 -7.07 -19.37
CA LEU A 64 2.24 -6.10 -18.39
C LEU A 64 3.12 -5.99 -17.13
N ASN A 65 3.96 -7.00 -16.87
CA ASN A 65 4.94 -6.96 -15.78
C ASN A 65 6.22 -6.20 -16.16
N SER A 66 6.37 -5.83 -17.43
CA SER A 66 7.46 -4.98 -17.88
C SER A 66 7.07 -3.52 -17.80
N PRO A 67 7.69 -2.70 -16.92
CA PRO A 67 7.43 -1.26 -16.87
C PRO A 67 7.65 -0.57 -18.19
N GLU A 68 8.65 -1.01 -18.96
CA GLU A 68 8.93 -0.49 -20.29
C GLU A 68 7.77 -0.73 -21.25
N GLN A 69 7.30 -1.98 -21.35
CA GLN A 69 6.19 -2.31 -22.25
C GLN A 69 4.88 -1.67 -21.84
N LEU A 70 4.60 -1.60 -20.53
CA LEU A 70 3.45 -0.87 -20.01
C LEU A 70 3.54 0.63 -20.34
N SER A 71 4.73 1.23 -20.25
CA SER A 71 4.97 2.60 -20.65
C SER A 71 4.65 2.84 -22.15
N TRP A 72 4.94 1.88 -23.01
CA TRP A 72 4.59 1.97 -24.43
C TRP A 72 3.09 2.09 -24.65
N VAL A 73 2.31 1.28 -23.96
CA VAL A 73 0.85 1.32 -24.06
C VAL A 73 0.29 2.65 -23.56
N ILE A 74 0.81 3.16 -22.45
CA ILE A 74 0.28 4.35 -21.78
C ILE A 74 0.72 5.63 -22.51
N TYR A 75 2.01 5.78 -22.76
CA TYR A 75 2.58 7.05 -23.25
C TYR A 75 2.86 7.08 -24.74
N SER A 76 2.80 5.95 -25.40
CA SER A 76 3.02 5.84 -26.87
C SER A 76 4.38 6.34 -27.35
N LYS A 77 5.41 6.38 -26.49
CA LYS A 77 6.77 6.80 -26.85
C LYS A 77 7.81 6.43 -25.81
N LYS A 78 9.09 6.39 -26.21
CA LYS A 78 10.25 6.30 -25.32
C LYS A 78 10.69 7.71 -24.87
N PRO A 79 11.13 7.91 -23.61
CA PRO A 79 11.39 9.23 -23.06
C PRO A 79 12.58 9.96 -23.67
N HIS A 80 13.64 9.26 -24.03
CA HIS A 80 14.89 9.81 -24.54
C HIS A 80 15.14 9.49 -26.01
N ASP A 81 14.21 8.83 -26.66
CA ASP A 81 14.33 8.45 -28.04
C ASP A 81 13.42 9.30 -28.91
N LYS A 82 14.02 9.99 -29.90
CA LYS A 82 13.28 10.70 -30.93
C LYS A 82 12.66 9.75 -31.94
N LYS A 83 13.15 8.52 -32.00
CA LYS A 83 12.51 7.45 -32.74
C LYS A 83 11.22 7.08 -32.05
N VAL A 84 10.27 6.84 -32.84
CA VAL A 84 8.95 6.48 -32.38
C VAL A 84 8.81 4.99 -32.28
N TRP A 85 7.61 4.60 -32.24
CA TRP A 85 7.14 3.23 -32.20
C TRP A 85 7.87 2.27 -33.18
N ALA A 86 8.56 2.77 -34.20
CA ALA A 86 9.35 1.93 -35.09
C ALA A 86 10.32 1.00 -34.32
N ASP A 87 11.00 1.54 -33.31
CA ASP A 87 11.95 0.75 -32.52
C ASP A 87 11.27 -0.31 -31.65
N LEU A 88 10.08 0.00 -31.17
CA LEU A 88 9.26 -0.95 -30.42
C LEU A 88 8.87 -2.16 -31.26
N PHE A 89 8.58 -1.95 -32.53
CA PHE A 89 8.11 -2.98 -33.43
C PHE A 89 9.22 -3.67 -34.23
N ASP A 90 10.44 -3.14 -34.21
CA ASP A 90 11.55 -3.67 -35.02
C ASP A 90 11.85 -5.15 -34.70
N SER A 91 11.76 -5.55 -33.45
CA SER A 91 11.98 -6.94 -33.05
C SER A 91 10.82 -7.89 -33.39
N TYR A 92 9.66 -7.36 -33.70
CA TYR A 92 8.43 -8.12 -33.92
C TYR A 92 7.96 -8.13 -35.35
N ARG A 93 8.53 -7.31 -36.22
CA ARG A 93 7.99 -7.18 -37.52
C ARG A 93 8.56 -8.14 -38.55
N MET A 94 7.73 -8.51 -39.44
CA MET A 94 8.14 -9.02 -40.72
C MET A 94 8.63 -7.84 -41.53
N SER A 95 9.88 -7.85 -41.97
CA SER A 95 10.54 -6.71 -42.62
C SER A 95 9.64 -6.04 -43.64
N ASP A 96 9.20 -4.86 -43.31
CA ASP A 96 8.41 -4.04 -44.23
C ASP A 96 8.92 -2.59 -44.17
N THR A 97 9.53 -2.15 -45.24
CA THR A 97 10.09 -0.82 -45.33
C THR A 97 8.99 0.25 -45.29
N ASP A 98 7.83 -0.03 -45.85
CA ASP A 98 6.71 0.90 -45.88
C ASP A 98 6.13 1.09 -44.47
N TYR A 99 6.07 0.03 -43.71
CA TYR A 99 5.65 0.07 -42.31
C TYR A 99 6.57 0.98 -41.46
N ARG A 100 7.89 0.83 -41.59
CA ARG A 100 8.85 1.69 -40.88
C ARG A 100 8.71 3.14 -41.29
N SER A 101 8.56 3.39 -42.55
CA SER A 101 8.40 4.74 -43.08
C SER A 101 7.17 5.43 -42.50
N THR A 102 6.03 4.73 -42.49
CA THR A 102 4.77 5.27 -41.95
C THR A 102 4.86 5.55 -40.46
N VAL A 103 5.42 4.62 -39.67
CA VAL A 103 5.59 4.80 -38.22
C VAL A 103 6.52 5.94 -37.88
N ARG A 104 7.58 6.16 -38.67
CA ARG A 104 8.50 7.28 -38.50
C ARG A 104 7.88 8.63 -38.81
N GLN A 105 7.01 8.68 -39.79
CA GLN A 105 6.32 9.92 -40.18
C GLN A 105 5.30 10.37 -39.14
N ASN A 106 4.66 9.42 -38.45
CA ASN A 106 3.67 9.71 -37.41
C ASN A 106 4.12 9.18 -36.08
N THR A 107 4.56 10.08 -35.20
CA THR A 107 5.18 9.78 -33.93
C THR A 107 4.32 9.03 -32.93
N LYS A 108 3.02 8.90 -33.17
CA LYS A 108 2.08 8.28 -32.23
C LYS A 108 1.13 7.26 -32.86
N THR A 109 1.28 7.01 -34.15
CA THR A 109 0.34 6.13 -34.86
C THR A 109 1.06 4.87 -35.32
N LEU A 110 0.45 3.72 -35.01
CA LEU A 110 0.88 2.41 -35.47
C LEU A 110 -0.24 1.75 -36.25
N TYR A 111 0.12 0.88 -37.17
CA TYR A 111 -0.87 0.01 -37.78
C TYR A 111 -1.22 -1.10 -36.82
N LYS A 112 -2.50 -1.39 -36.71
CA LYS A 112 -2.99 -2.57 -36.00
C LYS A 112 -2.48 -3.81 -36.73
N GLN A 113 -1.98 -4.78 -35.97
CA GLN A 113 -1.46 -6.03 -36.51
C GLN A 113 -2.16 -7.20 -35.84
N LYS A 114 -2.39 -8.24 -36.60
CA LYS A 114 -2.88 -9.52 -36.07
C LYS A 114 -1.70 -10.44 -35.80
N ALA A 115 -1.54 -10.86 -34.57
CA ALA A 115 -0.55 -11.83 -34.17
C ALA A 115 -0.99 -13.24 -34.57
N LYS A 116 -0.10 -13.98 -35.20
CA LYS A 116 -0.27 -15.40 -35.50
C LYS A 116 0.89 -16.17 -34.92
N GLN A 117 0.62 -17.26 -34.24
CA GLN A 117 1.66 -18.11 -33.68
C GLN A 117 2.61 -18.58 -34.80
N CYS A 118 3.90 -18.45 -34.57
CA CYS A 118 4.92 -18.89 -35.51
C CYS A 118 4.91 -20.43 -35.60
N THR A 119 4.61 -20.96 -36.76
CA THR A 119 4.56 -22.41 -37.01
C THR A 119 5.94 -23.08 -37.02
N THR A 120 7.00 -22.33 -37.31
CA THR A 120 8.37 -22.83 -37.35
C THR A 120 8.89 -23.20 -35.97
N CYS A 121 8.54 -22.43 -34.95
CA CYS A 121 8.96 -22.67 -33.58
C CYS A 121 7.80 -22.99 -32.63
N ASN A 122 6.59 -23.14 -33.16
CA ASN A 122 5.37 -23.39 -32.38
C ASN A 122 5.18 -22.37 -31.24
N GLY A 123 5.49 -21.11 -31.49
CA GLY A 123 5.33 -20.03 -30.51
C GLY A 123 6.46 -19.91 -29.48
N THR A 124 7.47 -20.75 -29.51
CA THR A 124 8.55 -20.75 -28.49
C THR A 124 9.63 -19.68 -28.73
N GLY A 125 9.71 -19.13 -29.93
CA GLY A 125 10.80 -18.24 -30.34
C GLY A 125 12.15 -18.95 -30.55
N GLN A 126 12.22 -20.24 -30.31
CA GLN A 126 13.45 -21.05 -30.42
C GLN A 126 13.22 -22.31 -31.22
N ILE A 127 14.27 -22.77 -31.91
CA ILE A 127 14.27 -23.99 -32.71
C ILE A 127 15.50 -24.85 -32.35
N ARG A 128 15.37 -26.16 -32.52
CA ARG A 128 16.48 -27.07 -32.42
C ARG A 128 16.80 -27.62 -33.83
N LYS A 129 18.07 -27.60 -34.19
CA LYS A 129 18.53 -28.21 -35.44
C LYS A 129 18.49 -29.74 -35.33
N VAL A 130 18.21 -30.38 -36.45
CA VAL A 130 18.20 -31.83 -36.57
C VAL A 130 19.60 -32.28 -37.01
N LYS A 131 20.15 -33.31 -36.36
CA LYS A 131 21.40 -33.97 -36.75
C LYS A 131 21.18 -34.84 -37.99
N LYS A 132 22.27 -35.25 -38.62
CA LYS A 132 22.22 -36.15 -39.78
C LYS A 132 21.58 -37.51 -39.48
N ASP A 133 21.60 -37.93 -38.22
CA ASP A 133 20.96 -39.17 -37.74
C ASP A 133 19.47 -39.01 -37.37
N GLY A 134 18.88 -37.81 -37.59
CA GLY A 134 17.50 -37.51 -37.27
C GLY A 134 17.26 -37.08 -35.83
N THR A 135 18.25 -37.08 -34.94
CA THR A 135 18.11 -36.59 -33.55
C THR A 135 18.29 -35.08 -33.45
N LEU A 136 17.74 -34.47 -32.38
CA LEU A 136 17.85 -33.03 -32.17
C LEU A 136 19.15 -32.68 -31.43
N TYR A 137 19.76 -31.54 -31.79
CA TYR A 137 20.85 -30.98 -31.00
C TYR A 137 20.32 -30.54 -29.62
N ALA A 138 21.13 -30.67 -28.59
CA ALA A 138 20.79 -30.19 -27.25
C ALA A 138 20.62 -28.67 -27.19
N ARG A 139 21.41 -27.95 -27.99
CA ARG A 139 21.40 -26.50 -28.06
C ARG A 139 20.19 -25.97 -28.84
N THR A 140 19.51 -24.98 -28.30
CA THR A 140 18.48 -24.22 -29.00
C THR A 140 19.10 -23.03 -29.76
N ASN A 141 18.48 -22.65 -30.85
CA ASN A 141 18.84 -21.48 -31.65
C ASN A 141 17.64 -20.55 -31.73
N LYS A 142 17.88 -19.29 -31.96
CA LYS A 142 16.80 -18.34 -32.20
C LYS A 142 16.01 -18.71 -33.46
N CYS A 143 14.70 -18.61 -33.39
CA CYS A 143 13.85 -18.78 -34.57
C CYS A 143 13.97 -17.55 -35.47
N THR A 144 14.51 -17.72 -36.63
CA THR A 144 14.68 -16.63 -37.61
C THR A 144 13.39 -16.24 -38.30
N THR A 145 12.41 -17.13 -38.35
CA THR A 145 11.09 -16.87 -38.98
C THR A 145 10.30 -15.81 -38.23
N CYS A 146 10.37 -15.81 -36.90
CA CYS A 146 9.65 -14.83 -36.07
C CYS A 146 10.59 -13.94 -35.25
N ASP A 147 11.87 -13.92 -35.57
CA ASP A 147 12.92 -13.19 -34.87
C ASP A 147 12.85 -13.37 -33.34
N SER A 148 12.70 -14.61 -32.92
CA SER A 148 12.61 -15.04 -31.52
C SER A 148 11.35 -14.58 -30.76
N SER A 149 10.41 -13.91 -31.41
CA SER A 149 9.19 -13.43 -30.75
C SER A 149 8.16 -14.53 -30.46
N GLY A 150 8.21 -15.62 -31.22
CA GLY A 150 7.18 -16.67 -31.20
C GLY A 150 5.96 -16.34 -32.07
N TYR A 151 5.87 -15.12 -32.61
CA TYR A 151 4.72 -14.63 -33.36
C TYR A 151 5.10 -14.02 -34.71
N ILE A 152 4.20 -14.16 -35.66
CA ILE A 152 4.25 -13.46 -36.96
C ILE A 152 3.10 -12.46 -36.98
N PHE A 153 3.38 -11.20 -37.33
CA PHE A 153 2.42 -10.12 -37.33
C PHE A 153 1.98 -9.77 -38.75
N ILE A 154 0.67 -9.68 -38.95
CA ILE A 154 0.05 -9.32 -40.21
C ILE A 154 -0.68 -7.99 -40.04
N ASP A 155 -0.37 -7.02 -40.85
CA ASP A 155 -1.02 -5.70 -40.80
C ASP A 155 -2.52 -5.79 -41.15
N ILE A 156 -3.34 -5.20 -40.27
CA ILE A 156 -4.75 -4.99 -40.53
C ILE A 156 -4.94 -3.48 -40.70
N HIS A 157 -5.30 -3.01 -41.79
CA HIS A 157 -5.37 -1.60 -42.27
C HIS A 157 -6.06 -0.59 -41.31
N SER A 158 -5.81 -0.67 -40.00
CA SER A 158 -6.25 0.30 -38.99
C SER A 158 -5.07 0.78 -38.15
N SER A 159 -4.99 2.05 -37.91
CA SER A 159 -3.94 2.64 -37.08
C SER A 159 -4.28 2.63 -35.61
N VAL A 160 -3.31 2.35 -34.77
CA VAL A 160 -3.40 2.35 -33.30
C VAL A 160 -2.18 3.02 -32.69
N ALA A 161 -2.30 3.58 -31.52
CA ALA A 161 -1.18 4.29 -30.91
C ALA A 161 -1.21 4.29 -29.37
N GLY A 162 -1.83 3.31 -28.74
CA GLY A 162 -1.98 3.23 -27.31
C GLY A 162 -2.87 4.35 -26.74
N LEU A 163 -2.69 4.68 -25.46
CA LEU A 163 -3.48 5.69 -24.76
C LEU A 163 -3.02 7.14 -25.01
N LYS A 164 -1.84 7.33 -25.50
CA LYS A 164 -1.27 8.65 -25.87
C LYS A 164 -1.19 9.66 -24.72
N PHE A 165 -1.00 9.23 -23.49
CA PHE A 165 -0.77 10.14 -22.38
C PHE A 165 0.57 10.88 -22.55
N ASN A 166 0.60 12.10 -22.04
CA ASN A 166 1.85 12.84 -21.87
C ASN A 166 2.27 12.79 -20.42
N ALA A 167 3.56 12.51 -20.17
CA ALA A 167 4.11 12.65 -18.84
C ALA A 167 4.04 14.11 -18.38
N PRO A 168 3.52 14.41 -17.19
CA PRO A 168 3.35 15.79 -16.71
C PRO A 168 4.66 16.55 -16.60
N THR A 169 5.74 15.87 -16.27
CA THR A 169 7.07 16.46 -16.14
C THR A 169 8.15 15.53 -16.70
N ALA A 170 9.29 16.10 -17.05
CA ALA A 170 10.47 15.35 -17.51
C ALA A 170 10.99 14.38 -16.41
N LYS A 171 10.69 14.63 -15.13
CA LYS A 171 11.07 13.75 -14.02
C LYS A 171 10.43 12.37 -14.07
N TRP A 172 9.38 12.18 -14.86
CA TRP A 172 8.75 10.88 -15.05
C TRP A 172 9.53 10.00 -16.03
N ALA A 173 10.48 10.57 -16.76
CA ALA A 173 11.30 9.81 -17.69
C ALA A 173 12.36 8.98 -16.97
N SER A 174 12.57 7.77 -17.46
CA SER A 174 13.64 6.86 -17.05
C SER A 174 14.29 6.23 -18.27
N ALA A 175 15.36 5.46 -18.05
CA ALA A 175 16.04 4.74 -19.14
C ALA A 175 15.11 3.75 -19.86
N ASN A 176 14.13 3.20 -19.17
CA ASN A 176 13.23 2.15 -19.68
C ASN A 176 11.85 2.65 -20.07
N GLY A 177 11.62 3.94 -20.15
CA GLY A 177 10.33 4.51 -20.48
C GLY A 177 9.89 5.58 -19.48
N PHE A 178 8.62 5.96 -19.52
CA PHE A 178 8.04 6.85 -18.53
C PHE A 178 7.52 6.04 -17.34
N ALA A 179 7.44 6.69 -16.18
CA ALA A 179 7.05 6.06 -14.93
C ALA A 179 5.65 5.44 -14.98
N THR A 180 5.55 4.21 -14.46
CA THR A 180 4.32 3.42 -14.39
C THR A 180 4.04 2.92 -12.97
N SER A 181 4.60 3.59 -11.95
CA SER A 181 4.35 3.27 -10.56
C SER A 181 2.90 3.55 -10.17
N LYS A 182 2.46 2.92 -9.09
CA LYS A 182 1.07 2.99 -8.63
C LYS A 182 0.54 4.42 -8.52
N ASP A 183 1.30 5.31 -7.91
CA ASP A 183 0.95 6.72 -7.74
C ASP A 183 0.82 7.46 -9.09
N LYS A 184 1.66 7.11 -10.06
CA LYS A 184 1.60 7.67 -11.41
C LYS A 184 0.39 7.19 -12.18
N LEU A 185 0.06 5.91 -12.06
CA LEU A 185 -1.15 5.35 -12.67
C LEU A 185 -2.42 5.94 -12.05
N GLU A 186 -2.46 6.16 -10.74
CA GLU A 186 -3.56 6.85 -10.06
C GLU A 186 -3.73 8.29 -10.56
N TYR A 187 -2.63 9.01 -10.73
CA TYR A 187 -2.64 10.36 -11.27
C TYR A 187 -3.21 10.41 -12.69
N LEU A 188 -2.74 9.51 -13.57
CA LEU A 188 -3.23 9.42 -14.95
C LEU A 188 -4.69 9.01 -15.02
N GLU A 189 -5.13 8.14 -14.13
CA GLU A 189 -6.56 7.78 -14.00
C GLU A 189 -7.42 9.00 -13.65
N GLY A 190 -6.96 9.84 -12.72
CA GLY A 190 -7.61 11.10 -12.40
C GLY A 190 -7.75 12.04 -13.60
N ILE A 191 -6.67 12.19 -14.38
CA ILE A 191 -6.71 12.96 -15.63
C ILE A 191 -7.70 12.37 -16.63
N ALA A 192 -7.66 11.04 -16.81
CA ALA A 192 -8.56 10.35 -17.72
C ALA A 192 -10.04 10.57 -17.35
N ARG A 193 -10.37 10.52 -16.07
CA ARG A 193 -11.71 10.81 -15.57
C ARG A 193 -12.15 12.25 -15.89
N GLN A 194 -11.29 13.22 -15.62
CA GLN A 194 -11.57 14.64 -15.92
C GLN A 194 -11.81 14.89 -17.40
N ARG A 195 -11.13 14.13 -18.29
CA ARG A 195 -11.24 14.24 -19.74
C ARG A 195 -12.32 13.34 -20.35
N GLY A 196 -13.04 12.57 -19.56
CA GLY A 196 -14.07 11.64 -20.05
C GLY A 196 -13.53 10.45 -20.83
N MET A 197 -12.27 10.09 -20.62
CA MET A 197 -11.60 8.97 -21.32
C MET A 197 -11.90 7.64 -20.61
N GLN A 198 -13.11 7.12 -20.78
CA GLN A 198 -13.58 5.94 -20.02
C GLN A 198 -12.74 4.68 -20.26
N ASP A 199 -12.32 4.42 -21.49
CA ASP A 199 -11.49 3.25 -21.82
C ASP A 199 -10.12 3.34 -21.16
N ALA A 200 -9.53 4.53 -21.09
CA ALA A 200 -8.28 4.76 -20.39
C ALA A 200 -8.43 4.57 -18.86
N VAL A 201 -9.51 5.06 -18.27
CA VAL A 201 -9.82 4.84 -16.86
C VAL A 201 -9.89 3.35 -16.56
N LEU A 202 -10.65 2.61 -17.36
CA LEU A 202 -10.84 1.16 -17.19
C LEU A 202 -9.52 0.39 -17.35
N PHE A 203 -8.71 0.75 -18.35
CA PHE A 203 -7.39 0.14 -18.54
C PHE A 203 -6.48 0.35 -17.34
N LEU A 204 -6.35 1.59 -16.86
CA LEU A 204 -5.49 1.93 -15.73
C LEU A 204 -5.95 1.26 -14.43
N GLN A 205 -7.26 1.20 -14.20
CA GLN A 205 -7.83 0.47 -13.07
C GLN A 205 -7.51 -1.02 -13.11
N ARG A 206 -7.68 -1.66 -14.27
CA ARG A 206 -7.39 -3.08 -14.47
C ARG A 206 -5.90 -3.40 -14.27
N VAL A 207 -5.01 -2.57 -14.81
CA VAL A 207 -3.56 -2.74 -14.61
C VAL A 207 -3.19 -2.65 -13.13
N ARG A 208 -3.72 -1.66 -12.44
CA ARG A 208 -3.48 -1.51 -10.99
C ARG A 208 -4.06 -2.67 -10.20
N ARG A 209 -5.26 -3.13 -10.55
CA ARG A 209 -5.87 -4.28 -9.89
C ARG A 209 -5.11 -5.56 -10.15
N LEU A 210 -4.64 -5.81 -11.37
CA LEU A 210 -3.82 -6.98 -11.69
C LEU A 210 -2.53 -6.99 -10.86
N SER A 211 -1.85 -5.86 -10.76
CA SER A 211 -0.65 -5.74 -9.94
C SER A 211 -0.93 -6.02 -8.46
N ALA A 212 -2.05 -5.53 -7.94
CA ALA A 212 -2.49 -5.81 -6.58
C ALA A 212 -2.78 -7.30 -6.36
N VAL A 213 -3.54 -7.91 -7.26
CA VAL A 213 -3.89 -9.34 -7.18
C VAL A 213 -2.66 -10.23 -7.29
N ASP A 214 -1.72 -9.92 -8.17
CA ASP A 214 -0.43 -10.64 -8.26
C ASP A 214 0.34 -10.56 -6.94
N THR A 215 0.36 -9.41 -6.31
CA THR A 215 0.99 -9.23 -4.99
C THR A 215 0.24 -10.04 -3.91
N TYR A 216 -1.09 -10.03 -3.92
CA TYR A 216 -1.89 -10.80 -2.96
C TYR A 216 -1.59 -12.29 -3.06
N LEU A 217 -1.56 -12.83 -4.27
CA LEU A 217 -1.27 -14.24 -4.51
C LEU A 217 0.17 -14.61 -4.16
N SER A 218 1.14 -13.87 -4.64
CA SER A 218 2.55 -14.20 -4.47
C SER A 218 3.10 -13.89 -3.08
N SER A 219 2.74 -12.75 -2.49
CA SER A 219 3.30 -12.32 -1.20
C SER A 219 2.47 -12.79 -0.01
N PHE A 220 1.15 -12.69 -0.08
CA PHE A 220 0.30 -13.03 1.07
C PHE A 220 -0.18 -14.47 1.05
N VAL A 221 -0.79 -14.95 -0.01
CA VAL A 221 -1.28 -16.34 -0.07
C VAL A 221 -0.12 -17.32 0.00
N GLU A 222 0.87 -17.18 -0.88
CA GLU A 222 2.05 -18.05 -0.87
C GLU A 222 2.91 -17.86 0.38
N GLY A 223 3.07 -16.62 0.85
CA GLY A 223 3.81 -16.33 2.08
C GLY A 223 3.21 -17.02 3.29
N ILE A 224 1.89 -16.94 3.47
CA ILE A 224 1.18 -17.64 4.53
C ILE A 224 1.31 -19.16 4.37
N SER A 225 1.03 -19.68 3.17
CA SER A 225 1.07 -21.10 2.87
C SER A 225 2.45 -21.73 3.13
N THR A 226 3.52 -21.00 2.79
CA THR A 226 4.90 -21.47 2.96
C THR A 226 5.34 -21.46 4.43
N HIS A 227 4.86 -20.51 5.25
CA HIS A 227 5.36 -20.29 6.60
C HIS A 227 4.47 -20.89 7.70
N VAL A 228 3.25 -21.33 7.39
CA VAL A 228 2.43 -22.06 8.36
C VAL A 228 3.09 -23.39 8.69
N LYS A 229 3.20 -23.68 9.99
CA LYS A 229 3.77 -24.95 10.49
C LYS A 229 2.73 -26.07 10.49
N GLN A 230 3.19 -27.30 10.74
CA GLN A 230 2.31 -28.49 10.76
C GLN A 230 1.19 -28.41 11.78
N ASP A 231 1.38 -27.65 12.86
CA ASP A 231 0.35 -27.38 13.89
C ASP A 231 -0.72 -26.36 13.44
N GLY A 232 -0.64 -25.84 12.23
CA GLY A 232 -1.58 -24.85 11.70
C GLY A 232 -1.32 -23.42 12.19
N LEU A 233 -0.18 -23.16 12.83
CA LEU A 233 0.18 -21.84 13.34
C LEU A 233 1.17 -21.12 12.42
N LEU A 234 0.92 -19.83 12.19
CA LEU A 234 1.86 -18.91 11.59
C LEU A 234 2.57 -18.13 12.69
N HIS A 235 3.89 -18.25 12.77
CA HIS A 235 4.68 -17.53 13.77
C HIS A 235 5.02 -16.14 13.25
N VAL A 236 4.33 -15.14 13.77
CA VAL A 236 4.43 -13.75 13.32
C VAL A 236 5.78 -13.15 13.71
N ARG A 237 6.61 -12.84 12.73
CA ARG A 237 7.93 -12.25 12.92
C ARG A 237 7.87 -10.74 12.76
N LEU A 238 8.09 -10.02 13.86
CA LEU A 238 8.08 -8.56 13.91
C LEU A 238 9.49 -8.04 14.23
N LEU A 239 9.93 -7.05 13.46
CA LEU A 239 11.28 -6.51 13.50
C LEU A 239 11.26 -5.04 13.91
N GLN A 240 12.14 -4.65 14.85
CA GLN A 240 12.16 -3.32 15.46
C GLN A 240 13.12 -2.33 14.80
N HIS A 241 13.94 -2.78 13.84
CA HIS A 241 15.12 -2.03 13.39
C HIS A 241 15.10 -1.63 11.91
N ARG A 242 14.01 -1.87 11.20
CA ARG A 242 13.99 -1.69 9.73
C ARG A 242 13.33 -0.41 9.25
N THR A 243 12.63 0.31 10.11
CA THR A 243 11.95 1.55 9.72
C THR A 243 12.62 2.77 10.34
N ALA A 244 12.61 3.89 9.62
CA ALA A 244 13.17 5.14 10.10
C ALA A 244 12.45 5.69 11.33
N THR A 245 11.16 5.43 11.46
CA THR A 245 10.31 5.94 12.55
C THR A 245 10.31 5.05 13.80
N GLY A 246 10.91 3.85 13.74
CA GLY A 246 10.82 2.87 14.81
C GLY A 246 9.55 2.03 14.79
N ARG A 247 8.69 2.18 13.78
CA ARG A 247 7.57 1.26 13.54
C ARG A 247 8.09 -0.15 13.35
N LEU A 248 7.29 -1.13 13.74
CA LEU A 248 7.58 -2.52 13.47
C LEU A 248 7.46 -2.81 11.97
N SER A 249 8.32 -3.67 11.47
CA SER A 249 8.18 -4.30 10.16
C SER A 249 7.96 -5.80 10.31
N GLY A 250 7.37 -6.42 9.31
CA GLY A 250 7.13 -7.87 9.32
C GLY A 250 8.00 -8.60 8.30
N ALA A 251 8.25 -9.87 8.57
CA ALA A 251 8.93 -10.77 7.64
C ALA A 251 8.39 -12.19 7.77
N ASP A 252 8.43 -12.92 6.67
CA ASP A 252 8.21 -14.37 6.59
C ASP A 252 6.83 -14.86 7.07
N PRO A 253 5.69 -14.35 6.57
CA PRO A 253 5.44 -13.22 5.67
C PRO A 253 5.34 -11.89 6.41
N ASN A 254 5.25 -10.79 5.67
CA ASN A 254 5.07 -9.47 6.26
C ASN A 254 3.62 -9.25 6.74
N MET A 255 3.37 -9.54 8.01
CA MET A 255 2.06 -9.39 8.64
C MET A 255 1.69 -7.93 8.96
N GLN A 256 2.60 -6.98 8.77
CA GLN A 256 2.35 -5.54 8.94
C GLN A 256 1.69 -4.90 7.71
N ASN A 257 1.76 -5.54 6.55
CA ASN A 257 1.30 -5.01 5.27
C ASN A 257 0.05 -5.71 4.75
N MET A 258 -0.76 -6.28 5.62
CA MET A 258 -2.00 -6.94 5.21
C MET A 258 -2.95 -5.96 4.53
N PRO A 259 -3.48 -6.29 3.33
CA PRO A 259 -4.44 -5.46 2.64
C PRO A 259 -5.71 -5.24 3.44
N ARG A 260 -6.38 -4.13 3.21
CA ARG A 260 -7.70 -3.88 3.78
C ARG A 260 -8.71 -4.90 3.26
N GLY A 261 -9.60 -5.37 4.13
CA GLY A 261 -10.56 -6.44 3.83
C GLY A 261 -11.45 -6.22 2.61
N GLY A 262 -11.77 -4.95 2.28
CA GLY A 262 -12.54 -4.61 1.09
C GLY A 262 -11.82 -4.83 -0.25
N THR A 263 -10.49 -4.94 -0.23
CA THR A 263 -9.67 -5.16 -1.42
C THR A 263 -9.18 -6.59 -1.55
N PHE A 264 -8.89 -7.23 -0.40
CA PHE A 264 -8.42 -8.61 -0.34
C PHE A 264 -8.72 -9.21 1.04
N PRO A 265 -9.61 -10.21 1.14
CA PRO A 265 -10.10 -10.72 2.42
C PRO A 265 -9.16 -11.75 3.08
N VAL A 266 -7.86 -11.59 2.95
CA VAL A 266 -6.88 -12.55 3.50
C VAL A 266 -6.92 -12.66 5.02
N LYS A 267 -7.34 -11.61 5.72
CA LYS A 267 -7.51 -11.66 7.18
C LYS A 267 -8.54 -12.69 7.63
N ARG A 268 -9.48 -13.10 6.77
CA ARG A 268 -10.48 -14.14 7.07
C ARG A 268 -9.86 -15.49 7.37
N VAL A 269 -8.66 -15.77 6.87
CA VAL A 269 -7.99 -17.06 7.09
C VAL A 269 -7.40 -17.20 8.50
N PHE A 270 -7.30 -16.11 9.25
CA PHE A 270 -6.77 -16.10 10.63
C PHE A 270 -7.90 -16.25 11.62
N LYS A 271 -7.88 -17.33 12.39
CA LYS A 271 -8.91 -17.69 13.35
C LYS A 271 -8.29 -18.03 14.71
N SER A 272 -9.16 -18.22 15.71
CA SER A 272 -8.72 -18.71 17.01
C SER A 272 -8.19 -20.15 16.93
N ARG A 273 -7.18 -20.47 17.73
CA ARG A 273 -6.67 -21.82 17.91
C ARG A 273 -7.65 -22.74 18.65
N TRP A 274 -8.60 -22.16 19.36
CA TRP A 274 -9.61 -22.91 20.12
C TRP A 274 -10.91 -22.99 19.35
N THR A 275 -11.54 -24.15 19.38
CA THR A 275 -12.91 -24.29 18.88
C THR A 275 -13.84 -23.41 19.70
N GLY A 276 -14.63 -22.57 19.04
CA GLY A 276 -15.48 -21.58 19.71
C GLY A 276 -14.76 -20.34 20.21
N GLY A 277 -13.45 -20.27 20.04
CA GLY A 277 -12.68 -19.04 20.30
C GLY A 277 -12.93 -17.97 19.27
N GLN A 278 -12.47 -16.77 19.56
CA GLN A 278 -12.66 -15.60 18.69
C GLN A 278 -11.36 -14.81 18.53
N ILE A 279 -11.32 -13.95 17.53
CA ILE A 279 -10.25 -12.98 17.35
C ILE A 279 -10.76 -11.60 17.75
N MET A 280 -10.02 -10.93 18.62
CA MET A 280 -10.24 -9.55 19.00
C MET A 280 -9.18 -8.66 18.38
N GLU A 281 -9.61 -7.57 17.76
CA GLU A 281 -8.73 -6.50 17.31
C GLU A 281 -9.03 -5.25 18.14
N ALA A 282 -8.06 -4.81 18.92
CA ALA A 282 -8.15 -3.57 19.68
C ALA A 282 -7.37 -2.49 18.92
N ASP A 283 -8.09 -1.55 18.35
CA ASP A 283 -7.56 -0.43 17.57
C ASP A 283 -7.62 0.86 18.37
N PHE A 284 -6.57 1.66 18.30
CA PHE A 284 -6.63 3.03 18.79
C PHE A 284 -7.50 3.90 17.88
N ALA A 285 -8.42 4.62 18.49
CA ALA A 285 -9.22 5.62 17.80
C ALA A 285 -8.34 6.80 17.37
N GLN A 286 -8.15 6.98 16.06
CA GLN A 286 -7.50 8.15 15.47
C GLN A 286 -6.15 8.50 16.12
N LEU A 287 -5.32 7.53 16.42
CA LEU A 287 -4.13 7.69 17.26
C LEU A 287 -3.16 8.75 16.73
N GLU A 288 -2.84 8.73 15.44
CA GLU A 288 -1.89 9.68 14.87
C GLU A 288 -2.43 11.11 14.89
N PHE A 289 -3.71 11.31 14.62
CA PHE A 289 -4.34 12.62 14.75
C PHE A 289 -4.34 13.12 16.20
N ARG A 290 -4.60 12.24 17.16
CA ARG A 290 -4.54 12.57 18.59
C ARG A 290 -3.13 12.92 19.04
N VAL A 291 -2.13 12.20 18.55
CA VAL A 291 -0.72 12.54 18.78
C VAL A 291 -0.37 13.88 18.15
N ALA A 292 -0.79 14.15 16.92
CA ALA A 292 -0.58 15.44 16.27
C ALA A 292 -1.29 16.58 17.05
N ALA A 293 -2.49 16.35 17.56
CA ALA A 293 -3.21 17.30 18.41
C ALA A 293 -2.41 17.64 19.68
N PHE A 294 -1.88 16.63 20.36
CA PHE A 294 -1.03 16.84 21.53
C PHE A 294 0.28 17.55 21.20
N LEU A 295 1.01 17.11 20.20
CA LEU A 295 2.32 17.67 19.85
C LEU A 295 2.20 19.11 19.36
N SER A 296 1.16 19.43 18.62
CA SER A 296 0.91 20.79 18.14
C SER A 296 0.20 21.71 19.14
N GLN A 297 -0.46 21.11 20.14
CA GLN A 297 -1.38 21.83 21.04
C GLN A 297 -2.46 22.63 20.28
N ASP A 298 -2.90 22.12 19.13
CA ASP A 298 -4.00 22.70 18.36
C ASP A 298 -5.30 22.61 19.16
N LYS A 299 -5.88 23.74 19.49
CA LYS A 299 -7.05 23.82 20.37
C LYS A 299 -8.27 23.14 19.75
N THR A 300 -8.49 23.33 18.46
CA THR A 300 -9.62 22.73 17.75
C THR A 300 -9.50 21.22 17.71
N ALA A 301 -8.31 20.70 17.38
CA ALA A 301 -8.05 19.27 17.35
C ALA A 301 -8.22 18.61 18.74
N ILE A 302 -7.65 19.21 19.78
CA ILE A 302 -7.78 18.73 21.16
C ILE A 302 -9.24 18.72 21.61
N ASP A 303 -9.97 19.80 21.36
CA ASP A 303 -11.38 19.92 21.70
C ASP A 303 -12.23 18.84 21.01
N GLU A 304 -12.04 18.65 19.73
CA GLU A 304 -12.78 17.65 18.96
C GLU A 304 -12.54 16.21 19.45
N VAL A 305 -11.30 15.83 19.70
CA VAL A 305 -10.99 14.46 20.19
C VAL A 305 -11.39 14.26 21.65
N THR A 306 -11.50 15.34 22.42
CA THR A 306 -11.94 15.30 23.83
C THR A 306 -13.45 15.20 23.92
N THR A 307 -14.20 15.90 23.08
CA THR A 307 -15.66 15.92 23.10
C THR A 307 -16.33 14.80 22.31
N GLY A 308 -15.55 13.99 21.58
CA GLY A 308 -16.06 12.92 20.73
C GLY A 308 -16.72 13.42 19.44
N PHE A 309 -16.27 14.56 18.91
CA PHE A 309 -16.75 15.09 17.64
C PHE A 309 -16.56 14.11 16.49
N ASP A 310 -17.62 13.89 15.71
CA ASP A 310 -17.55 12.97 14.56
C ASP A 310 -16.94 13.67 13.33
N VAL A 311 -15.62 13.63 13.26
CA VAL A 311 -14.85 14.25 12.17
C VAL A 311 -15.15 13.65 10.80
N HIS A 312 -15.52 12.38 10.73
CA HIS A 312 -15.84 11.73 9.45
C HIS A 312 -17.18 12.18 8.90
N SER A 313 -18.18 12.32 9.76
CA SER A 313 -19.47 12.90 9.36
C SER A 313 -19.33 14.37 8.96
N TYR A 314 -18.50 15.12 9.66
CA TYR A 314 -18.18 16.50 9.29
C TYR A 314 -17.51 16.57 7.90
N THR A 315 -16.53 15.72 7.63
CA THR A 315 -15.86 15.64 6.32
C THR A 315 -16.85 15.31 5.21
N ALA A 316 -17.71 14.30 5.43
CA ALA A 316 -18.75 13.93 4.48
C ALA A 316 -19.70 15.10 4.18
N GLN A 317 -20.08 15.85 5.21
CA GLN A 317 -20.97 17.02 5.05
C GLN A 317 -20.29 18.14 4.26
N VAL A 318 -19.04 18.47 4.56
CA VAL A 318 -18.29 19.52 3.85
C VAL A 318 -18.15 19.19 2.37
N ILE A 319 -17.79 17.95 2.04
CA ILE A 319 -17.63 17.51 0.65
C ILE A 319 -18.98 17.45 -0.05
N SER A 320 -20.04 16.98 0.62
CA SER A 320 -21.39 16.95 0.06
C SER A 320 -21.93 18.36 -0.22
N ASP A 321 -21.71 19.31 0.69
CA ASP A 321 -22.12 20.71 0.52
C ASP A 321 -21.35 21.40 -0.63
N ALA A 322 -20.17 20.93 -0.94
CA ALA A 322 -19.38 21.41 -2.09
C ALA A 322 -19.78 20.76 -3.43
N GLY A 323 -20.83 19.96 -3.46
CA GLY A 323 -21.44 19.41 -4.68
C GLY A 323 -21.12 17.94 -5.01
N GLN A 324 -20.42 17.24 -4.11
CA GLN A 324 -20.13 15.82 -4.28
C GLN A 324 -20.74 15.03 -3.12
N THR A 325 -21.81 14.29 -3.39
CA THR A 325 -22.44 13.43 -2.37
C THR A 325 -21.43 12.41 -1.84
N MET A 326 -21.22 12.38 -0.53
CA MET A 326 -20.28 11.50 0.12
C MET A 326 -20.85 10.96 1.43
N SER A 327 -20.76 9.66 1.64
CA SER A 327 -21.11 9.00 2.88
C SER A 327 -20.02 9.16 3.94
N ARG A 328 -20.37 8.93 5.21
CA ARG A 328 -19.40 8.91 6.31
C ARG A 328 -18.30 7.88 6.08
N GLN A 329 -18.64 6.72 5.53
CA GLN A 329 -17.66 5.65 5.27
C GLN A 329 -16.67 6.04 4.18
N GLU A 330 -17.15 6.68 3.12
CA GLU A 330 -16.29 7.20 2.04
C GLU A 330 -15.39 8.33 2.55
N ALA A 331 -15.91 9.18 3.43
CA ALA A 331 -15.19 10.31 4.00
C ALA A 331 -13.97 9.89 4.86
N LYS A 332 -13.97 8.68 5.40
CA LYS A 332 -12.83 8.16 6.19
C LYS A 332 -11.51 8.20 5.43
N ALA A 333 -11.54 8.02 4.10
CA ALA A 333 -10.34 8.09 3.27
C ALA A 333 -9.79 9.51 3.12
N HIS A 334 -10.60 10.54 3.34
CA HIS A 334 -10.25 11.94 3.13
C HIS A 334 -9.98 12.71 4.41
N THR A 335 -10.59 12.33 5.51
CA THR A 335 -10.62 13.12 6.75
C THR A 335 -9.22 13.57 7.21
N PHE A 336 -8.26 12.66 7.28
CA PHE A 336 -6.91 12.94 7.75
C PHE A 336 -5.83 12.92 6.65
N ALA A 337 -6.23 12.75 5.40
CA ALA A 337 -5.29 12.73 4.28
C ALA A 337 -4.41 14.01 4.21
N PRO A 338 -4.93 15.23 4.47
CA PRO A 338 -4.11 16.43 4.48
C PRO A 338 -3.04 16.44 5.57
N LEU A 339 -3.26 15.77 6.70
CA LEU A 339 -2.27 15.66 7.77
C LEU A 339 -0.97 14.98 7.28
N TYR A 340 -1.10 14.05 6.34
CA TYR A 340 0.00 13.29 5.75
C TYR A 340 0.55 13.89 4.45
N GLY A 341 0.16 15.11 4.13
CA GLY A 341 0.65 15.84 2.97
C GLY A 341 -0.17 15.70 1.70
N ALA A 342 -1.34 15.07 1.75
CA ALA A 342 -2.24 15.05 0.60
C ALA A 342 -2.73 16.48 0.30
N SER A 343 -2.68 16.83 -0.98
CA SER A 343 -3.17 18.10 -1.50
C SER A 343 -4.39 17.88 -2.38
N GLY A 344 -5.04 18.98 -2.79
CA GLY A 344 -6.17 18.93 -3.71
C GLY A 344 -5.81 18.45 -5.13
N PHE A 345 -4.54 18.24 -5.41
CA PHE A 345 -4.06 17.82 -6.72
C PHE A 345 -4.53 16.39 -7.07
N GLY A 346 -5.15 16.25 -8.24
CA GLY A 346 -5.70 14.96 -8.68
C GLY A 346 -7.01 14.56 -7.99
N ARG A 347 -7.60 15.46 -7.20
CA ARG A 347 -8.86 15.27 -6.50
C ARG A 347 -9.99 16.04 -7.18
N THR A 348 -11.23 15.71 -6.82
CA THR A 348 -12.38 16.51 -7.26
C THR A 348 -12.31 17.92 -6.68
N PRO A 349 -12.99 18.92 -7.29
CA PRO A 349 -13.05 20.26 -6.71
C PRO A 349 -13.59 20.29 -5.29
N ALA A 350 -14.59 19.46 -4.96
CA ALA A 350 -15.17 19.36 -3.62
C ALA A 350 -14.17 18.79 -2.60
N GLU A 351 -13.44 17.72 -2.98
CA GLU A 351 -12.38 17.13 -2.15
C GLU A 351 -11.22 18.11 -1.94
N ALA A 352 -10.80 18.82 -2.99
CA ALA A 352 -9.76 19.83 -2.92
C ALA A 352 -10.14 21.01 -1.99
N ALA A 353 -11.39 21.43 -2.02
CA ALA A 353 -11.92 22.47 -1.12
C ALA A 353 -11.86 22.01 0.35
N TYR A 354 -12.21 20.76 0.63
CA TYR A 354 -12.08 20.20 1.98
C TYR A 354 -10.60 20.16 2.43
N TYR A 355 -9.67 19.76 1.59
CA TYR A 355 -8.25 19.70 1.92
C TYR A 355 -7.68 21.09 2.24
N GLU A 356 -8.08 22.11 1.51
CA GLU A 356 -7.71 23.49 1.82
C GLU A 356 -8.31 23.95 3.16
N GLN A 357 -9.58 23.62 3.42
CA GLN A 357 -10.26 23.95 4.67
C GLN A 357 -9.62 23.26 5.88
N PHE A 358 -9.13 22.05 5.75
CA PHE A 358 -8.43 21.32 6.82
C PHE A 358 -7.26 22.14 7.39
N THR A 359 -6.44 22.72 6.54
CA THR A 359 -5.31 23.56 6.94
C THR A 359 -5.76 24.79 7.73
N LYS A 360 -6.87 25.40 7.35
CA LYS A 360 -7.45 26.55 8.06
C LYS A 360 -8.08 26.16 9.39
N LYS A 361 -8.79 25.01 9.41
CA LYS A 361 -9.46 24.50 10.62
C LYS A 361 -8.45 24.15 11.72
N TYR A 362 -7.37 23.44 11.36
CA TYR A 362 -6.32 23.03 12.28
C TYR A 362 -5.07 23.89 12.12
N SER A 363 -5.24 25.20 12.27
CA SER A 363 -4.15 26.18 12.08
C SER A 363 -2.97 25.95 13.03
N GLY A 364 -3.22 25.45 14.24
CA GLY A 364 -2.19 25.10 15.21
C GLY A 364 -1.29 23.97 14.73
N ILE A 365 -1.84 22.97 14.04
CA ILE A 365 -1.05 21.90 13.43
C ILE A 365 -0.13 22.47 12.34
N GLY A 366 -0.66 23.30 11.46
CA GLY A 366 0.13 23.96 10.42
C GLY A 366 1.26 24.83 10.97
N LYS A 367 1.00 25.57 12.04
CA LYS A 367 2.00 26.35 12.75
C LYS A 367 3.10 25.47 13.35
N TRP A 368 2.71 24.40 13.99
CA TRP A 368 3.66 23.41 14.56
C TRP A 368 4.53 22.77 13.46
N HIS A 369 3.98 22.42 12.31
CA HIS A 369 4.75 21.92 11.17
C HIS A 369 5.85 22.91 10.74
N LYS A 370 5.55 24.20 10.70
CA LYS A 370 6.53 25.24 10.39
C LYS A 370 7.61 25.36 11.47
N GLU A 371 7.26 25.17 12.72
CA GLU A 371 8.21 25.14 13.84
C GLU A 371 9.15 23.95 13.75
N LEU A 372 8.63 22.76 13.40
CA LEU A 372 9.44 21.58 13.13
C LEU A 372 10.46 21.81 11.99
N ALA A 373 10.02 22.44 10.91
CA ALA A 373 10.90 22.76 9.79
C ALA A 373 12.02 23.73 10.21
N ARG A 374 11.72 24.73 11.04
CA ARG A 374 12.74 25.64 11.60
C ARG A 374 13.72 24.91 12.50
N GLU A 375 13.24 24.04 13.37
CA GLU A 375 14.08 23.21 14.23
C GLU A 375 15.02 22.32 13.43
N ALA A 376 14.52 21.64 12.41
CA ALA A 376 15.33 20.83 11.51
C ALA A 376 16.41 21.64 10.79
N LEU A 377 16.06 22.82 10.28
CA LEU A 377 17.02 23.72 9.63
C LEU A 377 18.09 24.25 10.61
N ALA A 378 17.70 24.54 11.86
CA ALA A 378 18.62 25.09 12.85
C ALA A 378 19.56 24.03 13.46
N THR A 379 19.06 22.82 13.70
CA THR A 379 19.77 21.78 14.46
C THR A 379 20.12 20.54 13.64
N GLY A 380 19.53 20.36 12.48
CA GLY A 380 19.62 19.13 11.68
C GLY A 380 18.89 17.94 12.31
N LYS A 381 18.08 18.15 13.34
CA LYS A 381 17.42 17.10 14.11
C LYS A 381 16.01 17.50 14.53
N ILE A 382 15.18 16.49 14.76
CA ILE A 382 13.86 16.59 15.40
C ILE A 382 13.78 15.55 16.51
N LYS A 383 13.22 15.92 17.65
CA LYS A 383 13.01 15.03 18.79
C LYS A 383 11.53 14.76 19.02
N THR A 384 11.21 13.54 19.48
CA THR A 384 9.92 13.19 20.02
C THR A 384 9.89 13.30 21.55
N PRO A 385 8.71 13.31 22.18
CA PRO A 385 8.62 13.31 23.65
C PRO A 385 9.29 12.12 24.33
N SER A 386 9.43 10.99 23.62
CA SER A 386 10.12 9.80 24.13
C SER A 386 11.65 9.92 24.11
N GLY A 387 12.18 10.98 23.52
CA GLY A 387 13.61 11.20 23.36
C GLY A 387 14.23 10.63 22.08
N ARG A 388 13.41 10.07 21.19
CA ARG A 388 13.89 9.65 19.86
C ARG A 388 14.29 10.87 19.03
N GLU A 389 15.37 10.74 18.29
CA GLU A 389 15.87 11.79 17.40
C GLU A 389 15.82 11.31 15.95
N PHE A 390 15.40 12.21 15.06
CA PHE A 390 15.45 12.02 13.61
C PHE A 390 16.46 13.01 13.04
N SER A 391 17.45 12.50 12.33
CA SER A 391 18.52 13.29 11.74
C SER A 391 18.19 13.68 10.30
N PHE A 392 18.35 14.97 10.00
CA PHE A 392 18.18 15.55 8.67
C PHE A 392 19.40 16.40 8.32
N PRO A 393 20.60 15.79 8.12
CA PRO A 393 21.83 16.55 7.92
C PRO A 393 21.84 17.37 6.64
N ASP A 394 21.07 16.94 5.63
CA ASP A 394 21.02 17.59 4.32
C ASP A 394 19.80 18.49 4.13
N VAL A 395 19.12 18.84 5.23
CA VAL A 395 17.94 19.72 5.15
C VAL A 395 18.34 21.12 4.72
N THR A 396 17.65 21.66 3.74
CA THR A 396 17.87 23.02 3.22
C THR A 396 16.55 23.70 2.86
N ARG A 397 16.58 25.03 2.83
CA ARG A 397 15.47 25.82 2.29
C ARG A 397 15.72 26.06 0.80
N ARG A 398 14.74 25.71 -0.04
CA ARG A 398 14.81 25.97 -1.46
C ARG A 398 14.57 27.44 -1.78
N ALA A 399 14.93 27.86 -3.00
CA ALA A 399 14.72 29.24 -3.48
C ALA A 399 13.24 29.67 -3.45
N ASN A 400 12.30 28.72 -3.62
CA ASN A 400 10.87 28.99 -3.50
C ASN A 400 10.34 29.03 -2.06
N GLY A 401 11.23 29.00 -1.06
CA GLY A 401 10.88 29.03 0.35
C GLY A 401 10.48 27.70 0.98
N THR A 402 10.32 26.63 0.19
CA THR A 402 10.00 25.29 0.72
C THR A 402 11.23 24.62 1.33
N VAL A 403 11.00 23.73 2.30
CA VAL A 403 12.06 23.00 3.01
C VAL A 403 12.16 21.58 2.45
N THR A 404 13.38 21.11 2.21
CA THR A 404 13.61 19.72 1.83
C THR A 404 13.19 18.76 2.94
N PHE A 405 12.79 17.53 2.60
CA PHE A 405 12.32 16.52 3.56
C PHE A 405 11.10 16.94 4.41
N PHE A 406 10.36 17.95 3.98
CA PHE A 406 9.26 18.49 4.78
C PHE A 406 8.19 17.46 5.12
N THR A 407 7.88 16.55 4.22
CA THR A 407 6.94 15.46 4.47
C THR A 407 7.42 14.54 5.60
N GLN A 408 8.69 14.13 5.58
CA GLN A 408 9.29 13.33 6.64
C GLN A 408 9.36 14.10 7.97
N ILE A 409 9.74 15.36 7.92
CA ILE A 409 9.82 16.24 9.10
C ILE A 409 8.46 16.33 9.80
N LYS A 410 7.37 16.46 9.05
CA LYS A 410 6.01 16.49 9.60
C LYS A 410 5.54 15.14 10.15
N ASN A 411 5.83 14.07 9.43
CA ASN A 411 5.23 12.77 9.68
C ASN A 411 5.98 11.92 10.70
N PHE A 412 7.31 11.98 10.72
CA PHE A 412 8.13 11.11 11.57
C PHE A 412 7.85 11.27 13.07
N PRO A 413 7.74 12.47 13.64
CA PRO A 413 7.43 12.61 15.06
C PRO A 413 6.06 12.02 15.44
N VAL A 414 5.07 12.23 14.61
CA VAL A 414 3.70 11.73 14.85
C VAL A 414 3.67 10.21 14.75
N GLN A 415 4.16 9.66 13.65
CA GLN A 415 4.17 8.22 13.44
C GLN A 415 4.98 7.48 14.49
N SER A 416 6.16 8.01 14.83
CA SER A 416 7.03 7.39 15.80
C SER A 416 6.43 7.39 17.21
N PHE A 417 5.97 8.52 17.68
CA PHE A 417 5.40 8.60 19.01
C PHE A 417 4.12 7.77 19.15
N ALA A 418 3.27 7.77 18.13
CA ALA A 418 2.06 6.96 18.08
C ALA A 418 2.36 5.45 18.05
N THR A 419 3.06 5.00 17.04
CA THR A 419 3.16 3.56 16.72
C THR A 419 4.44 2.90 17.20
N ALA A 420 5.50 3.65 17.48
CA ALA A 420 6.73 3.10 18.04
C ALA A 420 6.84 3.26 19.56
N ASP A 421 6.03 4.11 20.19
CA ASP A 421 6.04 4.35 21.63
C ASP A 421 4.72 4.02 22.31
N ILE A 422 3.62 4.63 21.94
CA ILE A 422 2.30 4.43 22.62
C ILE A 422 1.76 3.02 22.40
N VAL A 423 1.75 2.52 21.18
CA VAL A 423 1.26 1.16 20.88
C VAL A 423 2.08 0.09 21.61
N PRO A 424 3.43 0.13 21.59
CA PRO A 424 4.24 -0.81 22.37
C PRO A 424 3.98 -0.78 23.88
N ILE A 425 3.80 0.39 24.46
CA ILE A 425 3.43 0.50 25.88
C ILE A 425 2.12 -0.23 26.15
N SER A 426 1.14 -0.02 25.30
CA SER A 426 -0.19 -0.66 25.42
C SER A 426 -0.11 -2.17 25.28
N LEU A 427 0.66 -2.65 24.30
CA LEU A 427 0.90 -4.08 24.07
C LEU A 427 1.54 -4.73 25.29
N ILE A 428 2.60 -4.14 25.82
CA ILE A 428 3.32 -4.66 26.99
C ILE A 428 2.38 -4.70 28.20
N TYR A 429 1.63 -3.64 28.43
CA TYR A 429 0.68 -3.56 29.54
C TYR A 429 -0.40 -4.63 29.46
N ILE A 430 -1.03 -4.79 28.31
CA ILE A 430 -2.08 -5.81 28.08
C ILE A 430 -1.48 -7.21 28.23
N ASP A 431 -0.33 -7.47 27.62
CA ASP A 431 0.31 -8.80 27.68
C ASP A 431 0.67 -9.19 29.11
N LYS A 432 1.19 -8.26 29.90
CA LYS A 432 1.47 -8.47 31.32
C LYS A 432 0.20 -8.75 32.13
N LEU A 433 -0.90 -8.06 31.85
CA LEU A 433 -2.18 -8.31 32.52
C LEU A 433 -2.75 -9.69 32.17
N LEU A 434 -2.67 -10.10 30.91
CA LEU A 434 -3.08 -11.44 30.49
C LEU A 434 -2.29 -12.53 31.24
N GLU A 435 -0.96 -12.37 31.30
CA GLU A 435 -0.09 -13.31 32.04
C GLU A 435 -0.35 -13.31 33.57
N ALA A 436 -0.48 -12.13 34.16
CA ALA A 436 -0.72 -11.99 35.59
C ALA A 436 -2.05 -12.62 36.05
N ASN A 437 -3.05 -12.63 35.19
CA ASN A 437 -4.35 -13.25 35.42
C ASN A 437 -4.39 -14.72 34.95
N GLN A 438 -3.26 -15.29 34.55
CA GLN A 438 -3.12 -16.68 34.10
C GLN A 438 -4.09 -17.04 32.97
N MET A 439 -4.30 -16.10 32.05
CA MET A 439 -5.24 -16.29 30.95
C MET A 439 -4.61 -17.10 29.82
N GLN A 440 -5.43 -17.89 29.16
CA GLN A 440 -5.05 -18.63 27.95
C GLN A 440 -5.05 -17.73 26.71
N SER A 441 -5.97 -16.76 26.66
CA SER A 441 -6.01 -15.73 25.62
C SER A 441 -4.68 -14.99 25.52
N CYS A 442 -4.23 -14.71 24.32
CA CYS A 442 -2.89 -14.16 24.10
C CYS A 442 -2.83 -13.23 22.89
N ILE A 443 -1.91 -12.29 22.94
CA ILE A 443 -1.59 -11.42 21.81
C ILE A 443 -0.88 -12.25 20.74
N VAL A 444 -1.38 -12.20 19.52
CA VAL A 444 -0.87 -12.97 18.37
C VAL A 444 -0.32 -12.10 17.24
N ASN A 445 -0.68 -10.82 17.23
CA ASN A 445 -0.14 -9.86 16.27
C ASN A 445 -0.35 -8.42 16.78
N THR A 446 0.37 -7.49 16.17
CA THR A 446 0.14 -6.06 16.28
C THR A 446 0.41 -5.44 14.92
N VAL A 447 -0.51 -4.61 14.43
CA VAL A 447 -0.42 -3.96 13.12
C VAL A 447 -0.70 -2.48 13.29
N HIS A 448 0.33 -1.66 13.05
CA HIS A 448 0.28 -0.20 13.18
C HIS A 448 -0.22 0.26 14.55
N ASP A 449 -1.49 0.61 14.66
CA ASP A 449 -2.17 1.09 15.87
C ASP A 449 -3.14 0.06 16.49
N SER A 450 -3.04 -1.20 16.07
CA SER A 450 -3.88 -2.29 16.57
C SER A 450 -3.10 -3.36 17.31
N ILE A 451 -3.80 -4.04 18.21
CA ILE A 451 -3.33 -5.22 18.94
C ILE A 451 -4.34 -6.34 18.68
N VAL A 452 -3.85 -7.48 18.20
CA VAL A 452 -4.68 -8.63 17.85
C VAL A 452 -4.53 -9.73 18.89
N ILE A 453 -5.66 -10.18 19.46
CA ILE A 453 -5.72 -11.15 20.55
C ILE A 453 -6.50 -12.38 20.10
N ASP A 454 -5.93 -13.55 20.30
CA ASP A 454 -6.62 -14.83 20.20
C ASP A 454 -7.35 -15.09 21.52
N VAL A 455 -8.68 -15.05 21.49
CA VAL A 455 -9.52 -15.08 22.69
C VAL A 455 -10.08 -16.48 22.91
N HIS A 456 -9.74 -17.06 24.06
CA HIS A 456 -10.31 -18.32 24.52
C HIS A 456 -11.84 -18.19 24.72
N PRO A 457 -12.64 -19.21 24.37
CA PRO A 457 -14.11 -19.12 24.42
C PRO A 457 -14.69 -18.76 25.81
N GLU A 458 -13.98 -19.06 26.89
CA GLU A 458 -14.41 -18.76 28.23
C GLU A 458 -13.87 -17.44 28.81
N GLU A 459 -13.09 -16.68 28.03
CA GLU A 459 -12.35 -15.52 28.54
C GLU A 459 -12.73 -14.19 27.92
N GLU A 460 -13.75 -14.14 27.08
CA GLU A 460 -14.13 -12.92 26.34
C GLU A 460 -14.34 -11.71 27.25
N GLU A 461 -15.17 -11.86 28.30
CA GLU A 461 -15.42 -10.77 29.25
C GLU A 461 -14.16 -10.32 29.99
N LYS A 462 -13.32 -11.27 30.38
CA LYS A 462 -12.06 -10.96 31.08
C LYS A 462 -11.10 -10.20 30.21
N VAL A 463 -10.99 -10.56 28.92
CA VAL A 463 -10.17 -9.83 27.95
C VAL A 463 -10.69 -8.41 27.75
N LEU A 464 -12.00 -8.23 27.63
CA LEU A 464 -12.61 -6.91 27.53
C LEU A 464 -12.34 -6.03 28.76
N ARG A 465 -12.36 -6.62 29.97
CA ARG A 465 -11.97 -5.91 31.20
C ARG A 465 -10.51 -5.47 31.17
N ILE A 466 -9.63 -6.27 30.61
CA ILE A 466 -8.22 -5.91 30.44
C ILE A 466 -8.06 -4.75 29.48
N ILE A 467 -8.78 -4.74 28.35
CA ILE A 467 -8.79 -3.60 27.42
C ILE A 467 -9.31 -2.33 28.10
N SER A 468 -10.39 -2.45 28.88
CA SER A 468 -10.93 -1.33 29.65
C SER A 468 -9.91 -0.81 30.68
N ALA A 469 -9.23 -1.70 31.39
CA ALA A 469 -8.16 -1.33 32.33
C ALA A 469 -7.01 -0.62 31.64
N ALA A 470 -6.63 -1.06 30.43
CA ALA A 470 -5.62 -0.38 29.63
C ALA A 470 -6.05 1.04 29.26
N ASN A 471 -7.29 1.23 28.83
CA ASN A 471 -7.82 2.56 28.52
C ASN A 471 -7.79 3.49 29.75
N ASP A 472 -8.06 2.99 30.93
CA ASP A 472 -8.04 3.77 32.18
C ASP A 472 -6.61 4.17 32.60
N LYS A 473 -5.60 3.40 32.23
CA LYS A 473 -4.22 3.56 32.75
C LYS A 473 -3.22 4.15 31.75
N LEU A 474 -3.49 4.09 30.44
CA LEU A 474 -2.51 4.46 29.42
C LEU A 474 -1.99 5.89 29.55
N LEU A 475 -2.85 6.87 29.75
CA LEU A 475 -2.43 8.25 29.93
C LEU A 475 -1.49 8.42 31.13
N THR A 476 -1.82 7.80 32.24
CA THR A 476 -0.97 7.83 33.44
C THR A 476 0.39 7.20 33.19
N ILE A 477 0.43 6.07 32.49
CA ILE A 477 1.68 5.35 32.17
C ILE A 477 2.55 6.20 31.23
N VAL A 478 1.96 6.72 30.15
CA VAL A 478 2.66 7.57 29.16
C VAL A 478 3.22 8.82 29.83
N ASN A 479 2.40 9.52 30.60
CA ASN A 479 2.80 10.76 31.28
C ASN A 479 3.92 10.50 32.29
N LYS A 480 3.81 9.45 33.09
CA LYS A 480 4.84 9.08 34.06
C LYS A 480 6.13 8.66 33.40
N LYS A 481 6.06 7.89 32.32
CA LYS A 481 7.25 7.35 31.65
C LYS A 481 8.15 8.43 31.07
N TRP A 482 7.57 9.46 30.49
CA TRP A 482 8.31 10.51 29.80
C TRP A 482 8.17 11.91 30.43
N GLY A 483 7.53 12.02 31.59
CA GLY A 483 7.33 13.29 32.25
C GLY A 483 6.48 14.26 31.45
N LEU A 484 5.41 13.76 30.82
CA LEU A 484 4.53 14.53 29.96
C LEU A 484 3.23 14.92 30.66
N ASP A 485 2.55 15.88 30.08
CA ASP A 485 1.17 16.27 30.36
C ASP A 485 0.33 16.00 29.11
N PHE A 486 0.23 14.73 28.72
CA PHE A 486 -0.54 14.31 27.57
C PHE A 486 -2.02 14.52 27.87
N ASN A 487 -2.62 15.51 27.24
CA ASN A 487 -3.96 16.02 27.54
C ASN A 487 -5.02 15.57 26.52
N VAL A 488 -4.73 14.52 25.78
CA VAL A 488 -5.63 13.97 24.76
C VAL A 488 -6.02 12.54 25.15
N PRO A 489 -7.30 12.16 25.12
CA PRO A 489 -7.72 10.81 25.43
C PRO A 489 -7.10 9.78 24.49
N LEU A 490 -6.59 8.68 25.04
CA LEU A 490 -6.14 7.51 24.31
C LEU A 490 -7.14 6.37 24.51
N LEU A 491 -7.76 5.91 23.44
CA LEU A 491 -8.84 4.95 23.52
C LEU A 491 -8.61 3.79 22.55
N LEU A 492 -8.47 2.59 23.11
CA LEU A 492 -8.54 1.33 22.38
C LEU A 492 -10.00 0.92 22.22
N GLU A 493 -10.42 0.69 20.99
CA GLU A 493 -11.75 0.21 20.63
C GLU A 493 -11.66 -1.25 20.19
N ALA A 494 -12.38 -2.14 20.87
CA ALA A 494 -12.32 -3.56 20.59
C ALA A 494 -13.39 -3.98 19.58
N LYS A 495 -12.98 -4.80 18.63
CA LYS A 495 -13.85 -5.56 17.73
C LYS A 495 -13.58 -7.04 17.93
N ILE A 496 -14.60 -7.87 17.85
CA ILE A 496 -14.48 -9.30 18.07
C ILE A 496 -15.27 -10.09 17.02
N GLY A 497 -14.76 -11.23 16.63
CA GLY A 497 -15.42 -12.07 15.64
C GLY A 497 -14.76 -13.44 15.47
N PRO A 498 -15.32 -14.28 14.57
CA PRO A 498 -14.85 -15.64 14.35
C PRO A 498 -13.48 -15.72 13.65
N ASN A 499 -13.05 -14.65 13.03
CA ASN A 499 -11.76 -14.52 12.36
C ASN A 499 -11.32 -13.05 12.36
N TRP A 500 -10.11 -12.78 11.92
CA TRP A 500 -9.53 -11.44 11.97
C TRP A 500 -10.23 -10.42 11.05
N LEU A 501 -10.94 -10.87 10.00
CA LEU A 501 -11.67 -9.98 9.09
C LEU A 501 -13.09 -9.69 9.59
N ASP A 502 -13.84 -10.74 9.92
CA ASP A 502 -15.26 -10.66 10.23
C ASP A 502 -15.47 -10.34 11.73
N THR A 503 -15.06 -9.14 12.11
CA THR A 503 -15.16 -8.60 13.45
C THR A 503 -16.23 -7.51 13.53
N ASN A 504 -16.90 -7.42 14.67
CA ASN A 504 -17.89 -6.41 14.97
C ASN A 504 -17.52 -5.65 16.23
N ASP A 505 -17.96 -4.39 16.31
CA ASP A 505 -17.77 -3.57 17.50
C ASP A 505 -18.40 -4.27 18.70
N VAL A 506 -17.70 -4.22 19.82
CA VAL A 506 -18.22 -4.69 21.11
C VAL A 506 -19.08 -3.58 21.69
N ALA A 507 -20.32 -3.93 22.02
CA ALA A 507 -21.29 -3.00 22.56
C ALA A 507 -20.92 -2.55 24.00
#